data_4d7c8a615087c5013906492cdb08ab1c
#
_entry.id   4d7c8a615087c5013906492cdb08ab1c
#
_cell.length_a   1.000
_cell.length_b   1.000
_cell.length_c   1.000
_cell.angle_alpha   90.00
_cell.angle_beta   90.00
_cell.angle_gamma   90.00
#
_symmetry.space_group_name_H-M   'P 1'
#
loop_
_entity.id
_entity.type
_entity.pdbx_description
1 polymer ?
#
loop_
_entity_poly.entity_id
_entity_poly.type
_entity_poly.pdbx_seq_one_letter_code
_entity_poly.pdbx_strand_id
1 'polypeptide(L)'
;MKQNFFAMMKHSMMAIFSVVAMGIMTASLAACSSSEDESEKNAAKVKEYLAGNEWTINSTSGIYSYYKNHMVCYAGGGGLTPDGHVIEPNTAFGYWQMDGDRLTTRFEVGTPESFNIKNLLNETISGVHLQESNKITGSRVSVSIDMRPLIVGTFANGNECQMRCGKSLNDISDETSHDAALRGTWYCVVTYTNAENGKKRNCMGSMTFNEDGTMHMVIESVSDHTATYTTKNGKVTINGFLSKSDVVTFYYTNLNGIEIKLYSCENGYLSSIWFKNREDAKRY
;
A
#
# COMPACT_ATOMS: atom_id res chain seq x y z
N MET A 1 16.30 -25.48 -47.03
CA MET A 1 17.29 -24.44 -47.35
C MET A 1 16.63 -23.06 -47.48
N LYS A 2 15.69 -22.68 -46.54
CA LYS A 2 15.00 -21.37 -46.54
C LYS A 2 14.95 -20.69 -45.17
N GLN A 3 15.57 -21.26 -44.13
CA GLN A 3 15.52 -20.70 -42.77
C GLN A 3 16.75 -19.86 -42.37
N ASN A 4 17.84 -19.87 -43.10
CA ASN A 4 19.08 -19.18 -42.74
C ASN A 4 19.23 -17.77 -43.35
N PHE A 5 18.33 -17.37 -44.25
CA PHE A 5 18.42 -16.05 -44.91
C PHE A 5 17.84 -14.91 -44.07
N PHE A 6 16.85 -15.20 -43.21
CA PHE A 6 16.24 -14.18 -42.35
C PHE A 6 17.03 -13.84 -41.06
N ALA A 7 17.91 -14.73 -40.62
CA ALA A 7 18.75 -14.50 -39.45
C ALA A 7 19.94 -13.56 -39.76
N MET A 8 20.45 -13.55 -40.95
CA MET A 8 21.57 -12.67 -41.35
C MET A 8 21.15 -11.23 -41.61
N MET A 9 19.91 -10.95 -41.97
CA MET A 9 19.43 -9.59 -42.21
C MET A 9 19.15 -8.79 -40.92
N LYS A 10 18.88 -9.47 -39.80
CA LYS A 10 18.64 -8.80 -38.52
C LYS A 10 19.91 -8.25 -37.86
N HIS A 11 21.06 -8.82 -38.11
CA HIS A 11 22.33 -8.38 -37.48
C HIS A 11 23.00 -7.22 -38.22
N SER A 12 22.74 -7.05 -39.53
CA SER A 12 23.32 -5.94 -40.31
C SER A 12 22.55 -4.62 -40.15
N MET A 13 21.27 -4.65 -39.76
CA MET A 13 20.50 -3.41 -39.52
C MET A 13 20.72 -2.80 -38.13
N MET A 14 21.12 -3.60 -37.14
CA MET A 14 21.41 -3.07 -35.77
C MET A 14 22.78 -2.37 -35.70
N ALA A 15 23.72 -2.66 -36.56
CA ALA A 15 25.05 -2.05 -36.52
C ALA A 15 25.11 -0.65 -37.14
N ILE A 16 24.15 -0.27 -37.99
CA ILE A 16 24.14 1.04 -38.66
C ILE A 16 23.44 2.09 -37.82
N PHE A 17 22.49 1.71 -36.96
CA PHE A 17 21.81 2.68 -36.07
C PHE A 17 22.64 3.07 -34.83
N SER A 18 23.63 2.28 -34.43
CA SER A 18 24.47 2.55 -33.25
C SER A 18 25.54 3.61 -33.48
N VAL A 19 25.94 3.87 -34.73
CA VAL A 19 27.03 4.83 -35.05
C VAL A 19 26.50 6.24 -35.30
N VAL A 20 25.24 6.40 -35.71
CA VAL A 20 24.66 7.71 -35.97
C VAL A 20 24.12 8.33 -34.65
N ALA A 21 23.77 7.51 -33.64
CA ALA A 21 23.30 7.99 -32.34
C ALA A 21 24.43 8.49 -31.41
N MET A 22 25.68 8.10 -31.62
CA MET A 22 26.81 8.56 -30.79
C MET A 22 27.45 9.89 -31.26
N GLY A 23 27.10 10.39 -32.44
CA GLY A 23 27.69 11.60 -33.01
C GLY A 23 26.97 12.91 -32.69
N ILE A 24 25.75 12.85 -32.12
CA ILE A 24 24.94 14.06 -31.86
C ILE A 24 24.76 14.33 -30.35
N MET A 25 25.17 13.40 -29.47
CA MET A 25 24.98 13.54 -28.01
C MET A 25 26.14 14.24 -27.25
N THR A 26 27.20 14.67 -27.92
CA THR A 26 28.35 15.27 -27.21
C THR A 26 28.34 16.76 -27.05
N ALA A 27 27.33 17.48 -27.61
CA ALA A 27 27.27 18.94 -27.51
C ALA A 27 26.14 19.50 -26.62
N SER A 28 25.24 18.63 -26.05
CA SER A 28 24.11 19.11 -25.20
C SER A 28 24.11 18.55 -23.78
N LEU A 29 25.11 17.75 -23.39
CA LEU A 29 25.16 17.13 -22.05
C LEU A 29 25.81 18.02 -20.97
N ALA A 30 26.28 19.21 -21.29
CA ALA A 30 26.95 20.08 -20.32
C ALA A 30 26.05 21.09 -19.60
N ALA A 31 24.75 21.20 -19.98
CA ALA A 31 23.87 22.22 -19.42
C ALA A 31 22.59 21.68 -18.72
N CYS A 32 22.28 20.38 -18.79
CA CYS A 32 21.05 19.80 -18.21
C CYS A 32 21.29 18.82 -17.05
N SER A 33 22.53 18.45 -16.73
CA SER A 33 22.80 17.39 -15.73
C SER A 33 22.56 17.80 -14.27
N SER A 34 22.52 19.11 -13.95
CA SER A 34 22.33 19.54 -12.56
C SER A 34 20.86 19.64 -12.12
N SER A 35 19.93 19.91 -13.04
CA SER A 35 18.51 20.09 -12.69
C SER A 35 17.74 18.75 -12.64
N GLU A 36 18.07 17.79 -13.49
CA GLU A 36 17.45 16.45 -13.47
C GLU A 36 17.87 15.67 -12.22
N ASP A 37 19.17 15.69 -11.87
CA ASP A 37 19.69 15.06 -10.66
C ASP A 37 19.07 15.63 -9.37
N GLU A 38 18.76 16.93 -9.34
CA GLU A 38 18.17 17.57 -8.16
C GLU A 38 16.68 17.28 -8.03
N SER A 39 15.96 17.20 -9.16
CA SER A 39 14.55 16.78 -9.21
C SER A 39 14.36 15.32 -8.78
N GLU A 40 15.17 14.42 -9.29
CA GLU A 40 15.13 12.99 -8.90
C GLU A 40 15.46 12.78 -7.42
N LYS A 41 16.46 13.49 -6.89
CA LYS A 41 16.80 13.44 -5.45
C LYS A 41 15.67 13.98 -4.58
N ASN A 42 14.98 15.02 -5.03
CA ASN A 42 13.83 15.58 -4.31
C ASN A 42 12.65 14.60 -4.35
N ALA A 43 12.34 14.00 -5.48
CA ALA A 43 11.30 12.99 -5.62
C ALA A 43 11.56 11.77 -4.72
N ALA A 44 12.79 11.29 -4.65
CA ALA A 44 13.18 10.21 -3.75
C ALA A 44 12.96 10.56 -2.27
N LYS A 45 13.34 11.79 -1.84
CA LYS A 45 13.08 12.28 -0.48
C LYS A 45 11.59 12.38 -0.17
N VAL A 46 10.78 12.87 -1.12
CA VAL A 46 9.32 12.94 -0.96
C VAL A 46 8.76 11.53 -0.81
N LYS A 47 9.15 10.58 -1.68
CA LYS A 47 8.69 9.19 -1.62
C LYS A 47 9.03 8.55 -0.26
N GLU A 48 10.25 8.70 0.21
CA GLU A 48 10.71 8.18 1.49
C GLU A 48 9.93 8.79 2.66
N TYR A 49 9.69 10.09 2.64
CA TYR A 49 8.97 10.79 3.70
C TYR A 49 7.45 10.51 3.66
N LEU A 50 6.87 10.30 2.47
CA LEU A 50 5.46 9.96 2.30
C LEU A 50 5.15 8.57 2.84
N ALA A 51 5.97 7.59 2.47
CA ALA A 51 5.77 6.18 2.81
C ALA A 51 5.96 5.89 4.30
N GLY A 52 5.09 5.07 4.86
CA GLY A 52 5.13 4.69 6.28
C GLY A 52 4.59 5.75 7.24
N ASN A 53 3.80 6.70 6.74
CA ASN A 53 3.20 7.76 7.56
C ASN A 53 1.71 7.97 7.24
N GLU A 54 1.00 8.52 8.22
CA GLU A 54 -0.36 9.03 8.06
C GLU A 54 -0.32 10.51 7.64
N TRP A 55 -1.31 10.91 6.85
CA TRP A 55 -1.39 12.25 6.27
C TRP A 55 -2.81 12.81 6.34
N THR A 56 -2.93 14.10 6.60
CA THR A 56 -4.13 14.89 6.34
C THR A 56 -3.89 15.80 5.13
N ILE A 57 -4.91 15.97 4.29
CA ILE A 57 -4.81 16.72 3.04
C ILE A 57 -5.82 17.87 3.07
N ASN A 58 -5.39 19.07 2.73
CA ASN A 58 -6.16 20.31 2.92
C ASN A 58 -7.51 20.38 2.20
N SER A 59 -7.69 19.62 1.12
CA SER A 59 -8.93 19.61 0.34
C SER A 59 -9.84 18.42 0.62
N THR A 60 -9.44 17.54 1.57
CA THR A 60 -10.15 16.30 1.86
C THR A 60 -10.40 16.17 3.37
N SER A 61 -11.33 15.29 3.74
CA SER A 61 -11.53 14.88 5.14
C SER A 61 -10.88 13.52 5.39
N GLY A 62 -10.59 13.21 6.68
CA GLY A 62 -10.05 11.92 7.09
C GLY A 62 -8.52 11.82 6.99
N ILE A 63 -8.03 10.61 7.23
CA ILE A 63 -6.61 10.28 7.34
C ILE A 63 -6.23 9.34 6.20
N TYR A 64 -5.12 9.62 5.57
CA TYR A 64 -4.53 8.83 4.50
C TYR A 64 -3.27 8.15 5.02
N SER A 65 -3.22 6.83 4.97
CA SER A 65 -2.04 6.03 5.33
C SER A 65 -1.35 5.55 4.07
N TYR A 66 -0.11 6.00 3.84
CA TYR A 66 0.69 5.60 2.69
C TYR A 66 1.71 4.55 3.12
N TYR A 67 1.54 3.32 2.67
CA TYR A 67 2.38 2.18 3.05
C TYR A 67 3.57 1.99 2.10
N LYS A 68 4.65 1.41 2.59
CA LYS A 68 5.86 1.15 1.79
C LYS A 68 5.63 0.18 0.63
N ASN A 69 4.65 -0.72 0.75
CA ASN A 69 4.23 -1.63 -0.32
C ASN A 69 3.29 -0.99 -1.35
N HIS A 70 3.29 0.34 -1.45
CA HIS A 70 2.46 1.12 -2.38
C HIS A 70 0.95 1.06 -2.13
N MET A 71 0.49 0.48 -1.04
CA MET A 71 -0.91 0.60 -0.64
C MET A 71 -1.19 2.00 -0.09
N VAL A 72 -2.36 2.53 -0.36
CA VAL A 72 -2.95 3.65 0.36
C VAL A 72 -4.25 3.21 1.02
N CYS A 73 -4.41 3.59 2.29
CA CYS A 73 -5.66 3.40 3.02
C CYS A 73 -6.20 4.78 3.44
N TYR A 74 -7.47 4.99 3.24
CA TYR A 74 -8.21 6.13 3.78
C TYR A 74 -9.06 5.66 4.96
N ALA A 75 -9.09 6.45 6.02
CA ALA A 75 -9.99 6.28 7.15
C ALA A 75 -10.66 7.61 7.51
N GLY A 76 -11.99 7.63 7.57
CA GLY A 76 -12.74 8.84 7.87
C GLY A 76 -14.11 8.56 8.49
N GLY A 77 -14.70 9.57 9.17
CA GLY A 77 -16.05 9.47 9.73
C GLY A 77 -16.20 8.59 10.96
N GLY A 78 -15.12 8.06 11.51
CA GLY A 78 -15.13 7.33 12.77
C GLY A 78 -15.27 8.26 13.98
N GLY A 79 -15.62 7.71 15.15
CA GLY A 79 -15.76 8.48 16.39
C GLY A 79 -16.43 7.72 17.50
N LEU A 80 -16.94 8.49 18.47
CA LEU A 80 -17.77 7.99 19.56
C LEU A 80 -19.15 8.62 19.48
N THR A 81 -20.18 7.82 19.67
CA THR A 81 -21.53 8.34 19.91
C THR A 81 -21.62 8.98 21.29
N PRO A 82 -22.59 9.86 21.57
CA PRO A 82 -22.76 10.47 22.89
C PRO A 82 -22.94 9.49 24.06
N ASP A 83 -23.39 8.27 23.75
CA ASP A 83 -23.55 7.15 24.71
C ASP A 83 -22.33 6.23 24.77
N GLY A 84 -21.22 6.61 24.10
CA GLY A 84 -19.93 5.92 24.17
C GLY A 84 -19.73 4.73 23.25
N HIS A 85 -20.65 4.47 22.31
CA HIS A 85 -20.44 3.48 21.28
C HIS A 85 -19.41 3.93 20.25
N VAL A 86 -18.51 3.03 19.84
CA VAL A 86 -17.53 3.28 18.79
C VAL A 86 -18.23 3.24 17.43
N ILE A 87 -18.07 4.32 16.67
CA ILE A 87 -18.40 4.34 15.24
C ILE A 87 -17.15 3.96 14.49
N GLU A 88 -17.16 2.79 13.84
CA GLU A 88 -16.03 2.36 13.01
C GLU A 88 -15.80 3.35 11.87
N PRO A 89 -14.55 3.68 11.55
CA PRO A 89 -14.27 4.57 10.44
C PRO A 89 -14.63 3.90 9.11
N ASN A 90 -15.12 4.70 8.18
CA ASN A 90 -15.21 4.27 6.79
C ASN A 90 -13.81 4.14 6.23
N THR A 91 -13.53 3.01 5.61
CA THR A 91 -12.23 2.72 5.04
C THR A 91 -12.30 2.58 3.52
N ALA A 92 -11.25 3.01 2.86
CA ALA A 92 -11.03 2.74 1.45
C ALA A 92 -9.57 2.32 1.23
N PHE A 93 -9.37 1.44 0.27
CA PHE A 93 -8.09 0.88 -0.08
C PHE A 93 -7.79 1.07 -1.55
N GLY A 94 -6.54 1.29 -1.85
CA GLY A 94 -6.05 1.45 -3.20
C GLY A 94 -4.53 1.44 -3.24
N TYR A 95 -3.98 2.08 -4.25
CA TYR A 95 -2.53 2.17 -4.41
C TYR A 95 -2.09 3.60 -4.68
N TRP A 96 -0.82 3.86 -4.41
CA TRP A 96 -0.14 5.09 -4.74
C TRP A 96 1.17 4.81 -5.47
N GLN A 97 1.59 5.77 -6.26
CA GLN A 97 2.88 5.73 -6.94
C GLN A 97 3.46 7.14 -7.09
N MET A 98 4.79 7.21 -7.10
CA MET A 98 5.53 8.41 -7.47
C MET A 98 6.20 8.18 -8.82
N ASP A 99 6.06 9.15 -9.72
CA ASP A 99 6.74 9.21 -11.01
C ASP A 99 7.35 10.61 -11.15
N GLY A 100 8.65 10.71 -10.88
CA GLY A 100 9.30 12.00 -10.67
C GLY A 100 8.60 12.79 -9.56
N ASP A 101 8.19 14.02 -9.86
CA ASP A 101 7.46 14.90 -8.96
C ASP A 101 5.92 14.73 -9.00
N ARG A 102 5.43 13.60 -9.51
CA ARG A 102 3.99 13.31 -9.64
C ARG A 102 3.57 12.21 -8.68
N LEU A 103 2.74 12.55 -7.71
CA LEU A 103 2.08 11.61 -6.81
C LEU A 103 0.71 11.24 -7.36
N THR A 104 0.51 9.98 -7.69
CA THR A 104 -0.78 9.43 -8.09
C THR A 104 -1.36 8.59 -6.97
N THR A 105 -2.60 8.85 -6.58
CA THR A 105 -3.38 8.06 -5.64
C THR A 105 -4.63 7.53 -6.34
N ARG A 106 -4.93 6.24 -6.17
CA ARG A 106 -6.12 5.58 -6.74
C ARG A 106 -6.74 4.65 -5.72
N PHE A 107 -8.01 4.91 -5.39
CA PHE A 107 -8.80 4.02 -4.55
C PHE A 107 -9.60 3.05 -5.42
N GLU A 108 -9.60 1.77 -5.06
CA GLU A 108 -10.23 0.69 -5.81
C GLU A 108 -11.46 0.14 -5.09
N VAL A 109 -11.48 0.20 -3.76
CA VAL A 109 -12.56 -0.34 -2.94
C VAL A 109 -12.72 0.47 -1.65
N GLY A 110 -13.91 0.48 -1.11
CA GLY A 110 -14.23 1.10 0.18
C GLY A 110 -15.58 0.63 0.72
N THR A 111 -15.84 0.94 2.00
CA THR A 111 -17.09 0.61 2.68
C THR A 111 -18.27 1.36 2.04
N PRO A 112 -19.38 0.68 1.67
CA PRO A 112 -20.44 1.26 0.82
C PRO A 112 -21.22 2.40 1.46
N GLU A 113 -21.48 2.36 2.76
CA GLU A 113 -22.51 3.16 3.43
C GLU A 113 -22.20 4.66 3.50
N SER A 114 -20.97 5.07 3.22
CA SER A 114 -20.59 6.49 3.22
C SER A 114 -19.38 6.80 2.36
N PHE A 115 -19.02 5.90 1.47
CA PHE A 115 -17.94 6.07 0.52
C PHE A 115 -18.31 7.13 -0.52
N ASN A 116 -18.15 8.40 -0.15
CA ASN A 116 -18.27 9.49 -1.10
C ASN A 116 -16.92 9.72 -1.78
N ILE A 117 -16.76 9.15 -2.98
CA ILE A 117 -15.53 9.29 -3.81
C ILE A 117 -15.09 10.75 -3.93
N LYS A 118 -16.00 11.72 -3.88
CA LYS A 118 -15.68 13.15 -3.95
C LYS A 118 -14.84 13.65 -2.77
N ASN A 119 -14.86 12.94 -1.65
CA ASN A 119 -14.08 13.30 -0.46
C ASN A 119 -12.72 12.59 -0.40
N LEU A 120 -12.40 11.75 -1.38
CA LEU A 120 -11.13 11.04 -1.46
C LEU A 120 -10.21 11.68 -2.47
N LEU A 121 -8.93 11.68 -2.15
CA LEU A 121 -7.89 12.02 -3.11
C LEU A 121 -7.74 10.87 -4.12
N ASN A 122 -8.38 10.98 -5.26
CA ASN A 122 -8.36 9.97 -6.33
C ASN A 122 -7.86 10.57 -7.64
N GLU A 123 -6.69 11.20 -7.59
CA GLU A 123 -6.11 11.93 -8.70
C GLU A 123 -4.57 11.94 -8.67
N THR A 124 -3.96 12.65 -9.61
CA THR A 124 -2.52 12.91 -9.64
C THR A 124 -2.26 14.33 -9.17
N ILE A 125 -1.36 14.48 -8.20
CA ILE A 125 -0.80 15.76 -7.75
C ILE A 125 0.54 15.94 -8.47
N SER A 126 0.77 17.12 -9.07
CA SER A 126 1.98 17.43 -9.81
C SER A 126 2.85 18.44 -9.05
N GLY A 127 4.15 18.47 -9.34
CA GLY A 127 5.10 19.38 -8.69
C GLY A 127 5.30 19.07 -7.21
N VAL A 128 5.23 17.79 -6.82
CA VAL A 128 5.30 17.39 -5.41
C VAL A 128 6.71 17.61 -4.85
N HIS A 129 6.81 18.34 -3.75
CA HIS A 129 8.08 18.64 -3.08
C HIS A 129 7.89 18.81 -1.56
N LEU A 130 9.00 18.74 -0.81
CA LEU A 130 9.02 19.05 0.61
C LEU A 130 9.13 20.56 0.80
N GLN A 131 8.25 21.09 1.65
CA GLN A 131 8.29 22.47 2.09
C GLN A 131 8.53 22.51 3.60
N GLU A 132 9.54 23.26 4.06
CA GLU A 132 9.74 23.47 5.48
C GLU A 132 8.52 24.21 6.06
N SER A 133 8.02 23.74 7.19
CA SER A 133 6.96 24.44 7.90
C SER A 133 7.55 25.77 8.40
N ASN A 134 6.99 26.89 7.95
CA ASN A 134 7.45 28.22 8.35
C ASN A 134 7.42 28.36 9.88
N LYS A 135 8.58 28.68 10.47
CA LYS A 135 8.63 29.18 11.85
C LYS A 135 7.78 30.45 11.90
N ILE A 136 6.64 30.40 12.56
CA ILE A 136 5.94 31.63 12.95
C ILE A 136 6.80 32.29 14.03
N THR A 137 7.66 33.19 13.62
CA THR A 137 8.39 34.08 14.50
C THR A 137 7.45 35.19 14.94
N GLY A 138 6.85 35.07 16.10
CA GLY A 138 6.12 36.17 16.71
C GLY A 138 5.01 35.75 17.67
N SER A 139 5.16 36.13 18.93
CA SER A 139 4.17 36.21 20.01
C SER A 139 3.93 35.01 20.90
N ARG A 140 4.35 35.12 22.09
CA ARG A 140 3.94 34.74 23.48
C ARG A 140 2.85 33.67 23.71
N VAL A 141 2.55 32.80 22.78
CA VAL A 141 1.70 31.62 23.01
C VAL A 141 2.54 30.40 22.68
N SER A 142 2.79 29.54 23.68
CA SER A 142 3.43 28.24 23.49
C SER A 142 2.46 27.29 22.78
N VAL A 143 2.23 27.52 21.50
CA VAL A 143 1.59 26.52 20.62
C VAL A 143 2.71 25.58 20.20
N SER A 144 2.59 24.31 20.53
CA SER A 144 3.43 23.26 19.99
C SER A 144 3.18 23.18 18.49
N ILE A 145 3.98 23.91 17.72
CA ILE A 145 3.91 23.89 16.25
C ILE A 145 4.64 22.62 15.80
N ASP A 146 3.91 21.75 15.12
CA ASP A 146 4.52 20.60 14.45
C ASP A 146 5.47 21.13 13.35
N MET A 147 6.78 20.96 13.59
CA MET A 147 7.85 21.47 12.72
C MET A 147 8.16 20.52 11.57
N ARG A 148 7.39 19.42 11.39
CA ARG A 148 7.63 18.48 10.31
C ARG A 148 7.37 19.12 8.96
N PRO A 149 8.17 18.82 7.92
CA PRO A 149 7.94 19.33 6.58
C PRO A 149 6.54 18.98 6.06
N LEU A 150 5.98 19.87 5.26
CA LEU A 150 4.80 19.60 4.46
C LEU A 150 5.23 18.96 3.14
N ILE A 151 4.36 18.09 2.60
CA ILE A 151 4.41 17.77 1.16
C ILE A 151 3.44 18.72 0.47
N VAL A 152 3.93 19.47 -0.52
CA VAL A 152 3.16 20.44 -1.27
C VAL A 152 3.18 20.04 -2.74
N GLY A 153 2.11 20.35 -3.46
CA GLY A 153 1.98 20.11 -4.89
C GLY A 153 0.75 20.81 -5.46
N THR A 154 0.35 20.47 -6.66
CA THR A 154 -0.79 21.07 -7.34
C THR A 154 -1.78 20.01 -7.80
N PHE A 155 -3.05 20.15 -7.40
CA PHE A 155 -4.16 19.32 -7.88
C PHE A 155 -4.44 19.53 -9.37
N ALA A 156 -5.16 18.60 -10.00
CA ALA A 156 -5.53 18.69 -11.41
C ALA A 156 -6.36 19.95 -11.74
N ASN A 157 -7.09 20.51 -10.78
CA ASN A 157 -7.86 21.76 -10.92
C ASN A 157 -7.03 23.03 -10.74
N GLY A 158 -5.71 22.93 -10.53
CA GLY A 158 -4.80 24.04 -10.32
C GLY A 158 -4.69 24.54 -8.88
N ASN A 159 -5.46 24.00 -7.95
CA ASN A 159 -5.37 24.39 -6.54
C ASN A 159 -4.14 23.75 -5.87
N GLU A 160 -3.62 24.42 -4.84
CA GLU A 160 -2.52 23.92 -4.05
C GLU A 160 -2.97 22.74 -3.18
N CYS A 161 -2.20 21.66 -3.24
CA CYS A 161 -2.28 20.52 -2.34
C CYS A 161 -1.27 20.69 -1.21
N GLN A 162 -1.73 20.62 0.02
CA GLN A 162 -0.87 20.56 1.21
C GLN A 162 -1.17 19.30 2.00
N MET A 163 -0.15 18.48 2.21
CA MET A 163 -0.24 17.27 3.01
C MET A 163 0.56 17.47 4.31
N ARG A 164 -0.11 17.26 5.46
CA ARG A 164 0.51 17.34 6.79
C ARG A 164 0.71 15.94 7.34
N CYS A 165 1.95 15.66 7.75
CA CYS A 165 2.30 14.39 8.35
C CYS A 165 1.59 14.22 9.71
N GLY A 166 0.90 13.11 9.87
CA GLY A 166 0.32 12.65 11.12
C GLY A 166 1.29 11.81 11.94
N LYS A 167 0.91 10.63 12.38
CA LYS A 167 1.79 9.67 13.06
C LYS A 167 2.48 8.75 12.05
N SER A 168 3.61 8.19 12.46
CA SER A 168 4.27 7.12 11.70
C SER A 168 3.46 5.82 11.81
N LEU A 169 3.38 5.12 10.70
CA LEU A 169 2.86 3.76 10.64
C LEU A 169 3.97 2.81 11.08
N ASN A 170 3.69 1.98 12.08
CA ASN A 170 4.62 0.93 12.51
C ASN A 170 4.48 -0.32 11.63
N ASP A 171 4.47 -0.11 10.33
CA ASP A 171 4.31 -1.14 9.32
C ASP A 171 5.67 -1.62 8.82
N ILE A 172 5.84 -2.93 8.67
CA ILE A 172 7.07 -3.56 8.18
C ILE A 172 6.96 -3.98 6.71
N SER A 173 5.92 -3.53 6.00
CA SER A 173 5.68 -3.87 4.60
C SER A 173 6.83 -3.45 3.69
N ASP A 174 6.99 -4.20 2.60
CA ASP A 174 7.95 -3.92 1.53
C ASP A 174 7.29 -4.03 0.14
N GLU A 175 8.03 -3.67 -0.91
CA GLU A 175 7.56 -3.67 -2.29
C GLU A 175 7.77 -5.03 -3.00
N THR A 176 8.13 -6.08 -2.28
CA THR A 176 8.43 -7.39 -2.87
C THR A 176 7.16 -8.19 -3.20
N SER A 177 7.31 -9.20 -4.05
CA SER A 177 6.21 -10.12 -4.39
C SER A 177 5.84 -11.06 -3.23
N HIS A 178 6.64 -11.10 -2.16
CA HIS A 178 6.41 -11.87 -0.93
C HIS A 178 6.76 -10.98 0.26
N ASP A 179 5.88 -10.02 0.54
CA ASP A 179 6.08 -8.95 1.52
C ASP A 179 6.48 -9.50 2.89
N ALA A 180 7.55 -8.94 3.44
CA ALA A 180 8.07 -9.30 4.77
C ALA A 180 7.03 -9.12 5.88
N ALA A 181 6.07 -8.21 5.71
CA ALA A 181 4.96 -7.99 6.65
C ALA A 181 4.12 -9.23 6.92
N LEU A 182 4.00 -10.15 5.94
CA LEU A 182 3.23 -11.37 6.08
C LEU A 182 4.03 -12.56 6.59
N ARG A 183 5.36 -12.56 6.48
CA ARG A 183 6.22 -13.73 6.74
C ARG A 183 6.06 -14.31 8.14
N GLY A 184 6.02 -15.65 8.19
CA GLY A 184 5.89 -16.45 9.40
C GLY A 184 4.48 -16.89 9.70
N THR A 185 4.25 -17.40 10.92
CA THR A 185 2.97 -18.01 11.32
C THR A 185 2.09 -17.01 12.05
N TRP A 186 0.82 -17.00 11.68
CA TRP A 186 -0.25 -16.18 12.21
C TRP A 186 -1.41 -17.04 12.64
N TYR A 187 -2.11 -16.67 13.72
CA TYR A 187 -3.16 -17.43 14.36
C TYR A 187 -4.46 -16.65 14.45
N CYS A 188 -5.60 -17.34 14.23
CA CYS A 188 -6.92 -16.80 14.55
C CYS A 188 -7.83 -17.90 15.09
N VAL A 189 -8.93 -17.52 15.74
CA VAL A 189 -10.01 -18.45 16.08
C VAL A 189 -11.04 -18.46 14.95
N VAL A 190 -11.25 -19.62 14.36
CA VAL A 190 -12.21 -19.85 13.27
C VAL A 190 -13.42 -20.58 13.81
N THR A 191 -14.62 -20.04 13.57
CA THR A 191 -15.86 -20.78 13.89
C THR A 191 -16.18 -21.72 12.74
N TYR A 192 -15.98 -23.00 12.98
CA TYR A 192 -16.34 -24.07 12.04
C TYR A 192 -17.77 -24.57 12.30
N THR A 193 -18.55 -24.69 11.23
CA THR A 193 -19.88 -25.30 11.28
C THR A 193 -19.82 -26.70 10.63
N ASN A 194 -20.10 -27.74 11.39
CA ASN A 194 -20.16 -29.11 10.85
C ASN A 194 -21.37 -29.23 9.90
N ALA A 195 -21.12 -29.59 8.64
CA ALA A 195 -22.13 -29.67 7.60
C ALA A 195 -23.20 -30.72 7.85
N GLU A 196 -22.88 -31.81 8.59
CA GLU A 196 -23.81 -32.91 8.82
C GLU A 196 -24.84 -32.65 9.92
N ASN A 197 -24.47 -31.86 10.94
CA ASN A 197 -25.32 -31.68 12.13
C ASN A 197 -25.51 -30.20 12.52
N GLY A 198 -24.96 -29.27 11.76
CA GLY A 198 -25.06 -27.81 11.99
C GLY A 198 -24.37 -27.32 13.27
N LYS A 199 -23.65 -28.18 14.00
CA LYS A 199 -22.98 -27.78 15.25
C LYS A 199 -21.78 -26.88 14.94
N LYS A 200 -21.72 -25.75 15.66
CA LYS A 200 -20.61 -24.80 15.60
C LYS A 200 -19.57 -25.14 16.66
N ARG A 201 -18.30 -25.03 16.28
CA ARG A 201 -17.18 -25.13 17.23
C ARG A 201 -16.10 -24.11 16.84
N ASN A 202 -15.42 -23.57 17.83
CA ASN A 202 -14.25 -22.76 17.61
C ASN A 202 -13.01 -23.64 17.48
N CYS A 203 -12.27 -23.43 16.41
CA CYS A 203 -11.02 -24.12 16.12
C CYS A 203 -9.90 -23.07 16.00
N MET A 204 -8.69 -23.46 16.38
CA MET A 204 -7.53 -22.62 16.08
C MET A 204 -7.16 -22.77 14.60
N GLY A 205 -7.12 -21.66 13.89
CA GLY A 205 -6.56 -21.56 12.56
C GLY A 205 -5.13 -21.02 12.62
N SER A 206 -4.28 -21.47 11.71
CA SER A 206 -2.98 -20.88 11.48
C SER A 206 -2.69 -20.75 9.99
N MET A 207 -2.03 -19.64 9.61
CA MET A 207 -1.47 -19.39 8.28
C MET A 207 0.02 -19.14 8.42
N THR A 208 0.84 -19.89 7.72
CA THR A 208 2.30 -19.69 7.66
C THR A 208 2.68 -19.25 6.27
N PHE A 209 3.16 -18.02 6.14
CA PHE A 209 3.68 -17.47 4.89
C PHE A 209 5.18 -17.64 4.85
N ASN A 210 5.68 -18.36 3.84
CA ASN A 210 7.09 -18.59 3.62
C ASN A 210 7.68 -17.58 2.63
N GLU A 211 8.97 -17.35 2.70
CA GLU A 211 9.68 -16.40 1.84
C GLU A 211 9.69 -16.79 0.36
N ASP A 212 9.56 -18.09 0.08
CA ASP A 212 9.51 -18.66 -1.28
C ASP A 212 8.14 -18.52 -1.97
N GLY A 213 7.15 -17.87 -1.34
CA GLY A 213 5.80 -17.72 -1.86
C GLY A 213 4.88 -18.91 -1.59
N THR A 214 5.34 -19.91 -0.84
CA THR A 214 4.46 -20.97 -0.35
C THR A 214 3.74 -20.51 0.92
N MET A 215 2.52 -21.01 1.12
CA MET A 215 1.73 -20.80 2.33
C MET A 215 1.20 -22.11 2.84
N HIS A 216 1.25 -22.31 4.15
CA HIS A 216 0.64 -23.47 4.81
C HIS A 216 -0.50 -23.01 5.70
N MET A 217 -1.70 -23.56 5.49
CA MET A 217 -2.89 -23.27 6.29
C MET A 217 -3.37 -24.50 7.02
N VAL A 218 -3.58 -24.35 8.32
CA VAL A 218 -4.11 -25.39 9.19
C VAL A 218 -5.32 -24.85 9.95
N ILE A 219 -6.43 -25.59 9.95
CA ILE A 219 -7.54 -25.41 10.87
C ILE A 219 -7.62 -26.70 11.69
N GLU A 220 -7.32 -26.62 12.99
CA GLU A 220 -7.19 -27.78 13.86
C GLU A 220 -8.37 -28.72 13.75
N SER A 221 -8.10 -30.00 13.48
CA SER A 221 -9.09 -31.08 13.31
C SER A 221 -10.09 -30.86 12.16
N VAL A 222 -9.80 -29.95 11.20
CA VAL A 222 -10.67 -29.65 10.05
C VAL A 222 -9.91 -29.76 8.73
N SER A 223 -8.83 -29.02 8.56
CA SER A 223 -8.06 -28.98 7.31
C SER A 223 -6.58 -28.72 7.54
N ASP A 224 -5.79 -29.26 6.63
CA ASP A 224 -4.34 -29.04 6.54
C ASP A 224 -3.97 -29.06 5.06
N HIS A 225 -3.48 -27.93 4.53
CA HIS A 225 -3.12 -27.86 3.12
C HIS A 225 -2.09 -26.75 2.84
N THR A 226 -1.44 -26.89 1.69
CA THR A 226 -0.47 -25.91 1.18
C THR A 226 -1.08 -25.14 0.01
N ALA A 227 -0.83 -23.85 0.01
CA ALA A 227 -1.21 -22.90 -1.03
C ALA A 227 0.03 -22.11 -1.49
N THR A 228 -0.14 -21.22 -2.45
CA THR A 228 0.88 -20.23 -2.82
C THR A 228 0.31 -18.84 -2.67
N TYR A 229 1.19 -17.86 -2.44
CA TYR A 229 0.75 -16.47 -2.35
C TYR A 229 1.70 -15.53 -3.09
N THR A 230 1.16 -14.39 -3.47
CA THR A 230 1.93 -13.25 -3.99
C THR A 230 1.39 -11.96 -3.38
N THR A 231 2.24 -10.94 -3.28
CA THR A 231 1.86 -9.61 -2.81
C THR A 231 2.11 -8.55 -3.87
N LYS A 232 1.21 -7.58 -3.95
CA LYS A 232 1.35 -6.40 -4.81
C LYS A 232 0.45 -5.27 -4.32
N ASN A 233 0.99 -4.07 -4.15
CA ASN A 233 0.25 -2.87 -3.74
C ASN A 233 -0.61 -3.11 -2.48
N GLY A 234 -0.06 -3.79 -1.46
CA GLY A 234 -0.77 -4.11 -0.23
C GLY A 234 -1.89 -5.13 -0.35
N LYS A 235 -1.97 -5.82 -1.48
CA LYS A 235 -2.84 -6.98 -1.66
C LYS A 235 -2.04 -8.26 -1.53
N VAL A 236 -2.63 -9.25 -0.87
CA VAL A 236 -2.17 -10.63 -0.90
C VAL A 236 -3.14 -11.46 -1.73
N THR A 237 -2.63 -12.11 -2.77
CA THR A 237 -3.39 -13.09 -3.57
C THR A 237 -2.92 -14.47 -3.20
N ILE A 238 -3.86 -15.32 -2.76
CA ILE A 238 -3.62 -16.69 -2.32
C ILE A 238 -4.29 -17.65 -3.30
N ASN A 239 -3.49 -18.55 -3.89
CA ASN A 239 -3.97 -19.58 -4.79
C ASN A 239 -4.04 -20.91 -4.04
N GLY A 240 -5.23 -21.51 -3.97
CA GLY A 240 -5.47 -22.73 -3.23
C GLY A 240 -5.87 -22.49 -1.77
N PHE A 241 -6.59 -21.39 -1.47
CA PHE A 241 -6.94 -21.01 -0.10
C PHE A 241 -7.88 -22.01 0.60
N LEU A 242 -8.98 -22.37 -0.04
CA LEU A 242 -9.93 -23.37 0.49
C LEU A 242 -9.94 -24.67 -0.34
N SER A 243 -9.62 -24.57 -1.63
CA SER A 243 -9.49 -25.68 -2.55
C SER A 243 -8.39 -25.39 -3.56
N LYS A 244 -7.89 -26.42 -4.26
CA LYS A 244 -6.79 -26.27 -5.23
C LYS A 244 -7.05 -25.25 -6.36
N SER A 245 -8.31 -24.95 -6.62
CA SER A 245 -8.72 -24.02 -7.70
C SER A 245 -9.10 -22.63 -7.20
N ASP A 246 -9.18 -22.42 -5.90
CA ASP A 246 -9.60 -21.13 -5.37
C ASP A 246 -8.49 -20.11 -5.45
N VAL A 247 -8.87 -18.90 -5.86
CA VAL A 247 -8.00 -17.71 -5.81
C VAL A 247 -8.73 -16.65 -5.00
N VAL A 248 -8.13 -16.22 -3.91
CA VAL A 248 -8.68 -15.15 -3.08
C VAL A 248 -7.66 -14.02 -2.97
N THR A 249 -8.17 -12.80 -2.89
CA THR A 249 -7.32 -11.61 -2.74
C THR A 249 -7.86 -10.73 -1.63
N PHE A 250 -6.96 -10.28 -0.75
CA PHE A 250 -7.27 -9.38 0.35
C PHE A 250 -6.32 -8.18 0.33
N TYR A 251 -6.79 -7.00 0.73
CA TYR A 251 -5.90 -5.99 1.27
C TYR A 251 -5.45 -6.41 2.66
N TYR A 252 -4.22 -6.11 3.03
CA TYR A 252 -3.70 -6.40 4.36
C TYR A 252 -2.99 -5.20 4.97
N THR A 253 -3.06 -5.11 6.29
CA THR A 253 -2.24 -4.22 7.10
C THR A 253 -1.52 -5.03 8.16
N ASN A 254 -0.33 -4.61 8.53
CA ASN A 254 0.46 -5.23 9.59
C ASN A 254 0.70 -4.23 10.70
N LEU A 255 0.30 -4.55 11.93
CA LEU A 255 0.56 -3.72 13.09
C LEU A 255 1.77 -4.26 13.86
N ASN A 256 2.91 -3.61 13.69
CA ASN A 256 4.15 -3.91 14.43
C ASN A 256 4.62 -5.37 14.39
N GLY A 257 4.23 -6.16 13.38
CA GLY A 257 4.47 -7.59 13.36
C GLY A 257 3.71 -8.40 14.43
N ILE A 258 2.70 -7.79 15.08
CA ILE A 258 1.90 -8.41 16.14
C ILE A 258 0.60 -8.98 15.58
N GLU A 259 -0.05 -8.22 14.73
CA GLU A 259 -1.30 -8.61 14.07
C GLU A 259 -1.31 -8.24 12.59
N ILE A 260 -2.00 -9.04 11.79
CA ILE A 260 -2.39 -8.68 10.43
C ILE A 260 -3.91 -8.64 10.34
N LYS A 261 -4.41 -7.65 9.60
CA LYS A 261 -5.82 -7.52 9.25
C LYS A 261 -5.98 -7.76 7.77
N LEU A 262 -6.91 -8.60 7.41
CA LEU A 262 -7.27 -8.88 6.01
C LEU A 262 -8.61 -8.22 5.71
N TYR A 263 -8.67 -7.46 4.60
CA TYR A 263 -9.86 -6.74 4.18
C TYR A 263 -10.32 -7.24 2.81
N SER A 264 -11.63 -7.36 2.64
CA SER A 264 -12.22 -7.78 1.37
C SER A 264 -11.90 -6.80 0.24
N CYS A 265 -11.43 -7.32 -0.89
CA CYS A 265 -11.25 -6.54 -2.11
C CYS A 265 -12.55 -6.24 -2.86
N GLU A 266 -13.71 -6.72 -2.39
CA GLU A 266 -15.01 -6.44 -2.99
C GLU A 266 -15.67 -5.20 -2.38
N ASN A 267 -15.51 -5.00 -1.06
CA ASN A 267 -16.26 -3.99 -0.32
C ASN A 267 -15.47 -3.26 0.78
N GLY A 268 -14.18 -3.58 0.95
CA GLY A 268 -13.31 -2.92 1.93
C GLY A 268 -13.56 -3.30 3.39
N TYR A 269 -14.52 -4.19 3.68
CA TYR A 269 -14.76 -4.62 5.07
C TYR A 269 -13.66 -5.53 5.60
N LEU A 270 -13.43 -5.42 6.90
CA LEU A 270 -12.54 -6.32 7.62
C LEU A 270 -13.07 -7.76 7.51
N SER A 271 -12.27 -8.64 6.92
CA SER A 271 -12.58 -10.06 6.75
C SER A 271 -12.11 -10.89 7.93
N SER A 272 -10.87 -10.65 8.39
CA SER A 272 -10.30 -11.40 9.51
C SER A 272 -9.12 -10.68 10.14
N ILE A 273 -8.85 -11.01 11.40
CA ILE A 273 -7.67 -10.55 12.15
C ILE A 273 -6.88 -11.78 12.57
N TRP A 274 -5.57 -11.75 12.34
CA TRP A 274 -4.65 -12.82 12.66
C TRP A 274 -3.52 -12.29 13.52
N PHE A 275 -3.14 -13.02 14.54
CA PHE A 275 -2.18 -12.62 15.56
C PHE A 275 -0.89 -13.44 15.44
N LYS A 276 0.24 -12.80 15.72
CA LYS A 276 1.54 -13.48 15.77
C LYS A 276 1.62 -14.45 16.93
N ASN A 277 0.89 -14.18 18.00
CA ASN A 277 0.84 -15.01 19.21
C ASN A 277 -0.51 -15.75 19.28
N ARG A 278 -0.44 -17.07 19.49
CA ARG A 278 -1.61 -17.94 19.60
C ARG A 278 -2.51 -17.56 20.80
N GLU A 279 -1.93 -17.10 21.90
CA GLU A 279 -2.73 -16.71 23.08
C GLU A 279 -3.51 -15.40 22.86
N ASP A 280 -2.97 -14.48 22.05
CA ASP A 280 -3.69 -13.27 21.69
C ASP A 280 -4.88 -13.59 20.78
N ALA A 281 -4.73 -14.53 19.85
CA ALA A 281 -5.83 -15.04 19.03
C ALA A 281 -6.99 -15.66 19.85
N LYS A 282 -6.71 -16.26 20.99
CA LYS A 282 -7.75 -16.83 21.87
C LYS A 282 -8.53 -15.79 22.68
N ARG A 283 -7.96 -14.60 22.86
CA ARG A 283 -8.56 -13.50 23.63
C ARG A 283 -9.48 -12.63 22.80
N TYR A 284 -9.27 -12.64 21.48
CA TYR A 284 -10.06 -11.88 20.51
C TYR A 284 -11.29 -12.67 20.07
#